data_21069bde79edca64a1eaab266e88770b
#
_entry.id   21069bde79edca64a1eaab266e88770b
#
_cell.length_a   1.000
_cell.length_b   1.000
_cell.length_c   1.000
_cell.angle_alpha   90.00
_cell.angle_beta   90.00
_cell.angle_gamma   90.00
#
_symmetry.space_group_name_H-M   'P 1'
#
loop_
_entity.id
_entity.type
_entity.pdbx_description
1 polymer ?
#
loop_
_entity_poly.entity_id
_entity_poly.type
_entity_poly.pdbx_seq_one_letter_code
_entity_poly.pdbx_strand_id
1 'polypeptide(L)'
;AAAMAVFAVLYLGILAALSAFHLFSLSLAGIAGIVLTIGMAADSSILTVERFREEIRMGRSVKAASITGVKHAIFTSIDADLVTMVSALCLFFLAAASVKGFGMTLALGIICDIAMMLIFKAPLIRLLAPKVIAKHPGFWGIKDSIDASKGYAELAAAEGVPEAEAETAAQMNAAETHVVAEGEGEPGSVAVTAVRKIRGRFIKHDINFLGYRKVFLTVAVVAMVACLAIVGIRGLNFGIEFVGGTSVAFHGTGDITTEQMREAMNDAGEPDAVIQTTETGGEPGFLVRTTTTSAEDATAHANQVAEALGMTASDFEVTTIGPDWGASVIQSSLIAFLVSILLIIVYIAIRFEYKMGVMAIVALFHDLILVVGIYALVGREVNPNTIAALLT
;
A
#
# COMPACT_ATOMS: atom_id res chain seq x y z
N ALA A 1 -9.37 1.66 -16.72
CA ALA A 1 -8.71 0.53 -17.37
C ALA A 1 -7.70 1.00 -18.44
N ALA A 2 -8.09 1.75 -19.50
CA ALA A 2 -7.18 2.16 -20.58
C ALA A 2 -5.95 2.95 -20.07
N ALA A 3 -6.15 3.93 -19.19
CA ALA A 3 -5.06 4.72 -18.62
C ALA A 3 -4.07 3.85 -17.82
N MET A 4 -4.55 2.82 -17.14
CA MET A 4 -3.72 1.86 -16.44
C MET A 4 -2.90 0.98 -17.39
N ALA A 5 -3.50 0.54 -18.49
CA ALA A 5 -2.77 -0.22 -19.50
C ALA A 5 -1.64 0.61 -20.12
N VAL A 6 -1.92 1.88 -20.45
CA VAL A 6 -0.89 2.80 -20.99
C VAL A 6 0.21 3.03 -19.94
N PHE A 7 -0.13 3.23 -18.67
CA PHE A 7 0.83 3.36 -17.58
C PHE A 7 1.73 2.12 -17.48
N ALA A 8 1.13 0.92 -17.42
CA ALA A 8 1.87 -0.32 -17.29
C ALA A 8 2.85 -0.53 -18.47
N VAL A 9 2.40 -0.27 -19.70
CA VAL A 9 3.25 -0.39 -20.90
C VAL A 9 4.40 0.60 -20.86
N LEU A 10 4.17 1.86 -20.52
CA LEU A 10 5.21 2.89 -20.43
C LEU A 10 6.20 2.57 -19.32
N TYR A 11 5.72 2.23 -18.14
CA TYR A 11 6.56 1.95 -16.97
C TYR A 11 7.43 0.70 -17.22
N LEU A 12 6.84 -0.41 -17.67
CA LEU A 12 7.57 -1.63 -17.99
C LEU A 12 8.52 -1.41 -19.18
N GLY A 13 8.13 -0.59 -20.16
CA GLY A 13 8.99 -0.22 -21.29
C GLY A 13 10.23 0.56 -20.85
N ILE A 14 10.09 1.49 -19.89
CA ILE A 14 11.23 2.23 -19.32
C ILE A 14 12.15 1.28 -18.54
N LEU A 15 11.60 0.39 -17.71
CA LEU A 15 12.38 -0.60 -16.98
C LEU A 15 13.13 -1.56 -17.92
N ALA A 16 12.47 -2.03 -18.98
CA ALA A 16 13.08 -2.87 -19.99
C ALA A 16 14.23 -2.14 -20.73
N ALA A 17 14.04 -0.87 -21.06
CA ALA A 17 15.09 -0.05 -21.67
C ALA A 17 16.30 0.12 -20.73
N LEU A 18 16.06 0.46 -19.45
CA LEU A 18 17.13 0.58 -18.44
C LEU A 18 17.89 -0.74 -18.26
N SER A 19 17.18 -1.86 -18.27
CA SER A 19 17.78 -3.19 -18.18
C SER A 19 18.62 -3.51 -19.43
N ALA A 20 18.14 -3.16 -20.62
CA ALA A 20 18.87 -3.38 -21.87
C ALA A 20 20.18 -2.57 -21.95
N PHE A 21 20.22 -1.40 -21.34
CA PHE A 21 21.44 -0.60 -21.21
C PHE A 21 22.31 -0.98 -20.00
N HIS A 22 22.02 -2.09 -19.30
CA HIS A 22 22.72 -2.54 -18.10
C HIS A 22 22.75 -1.51 -16.95
N LEU A 23 21.85 -0.53 -16.96
CA LEU A 23 21.71 0.49 -15.91
C LEU A 23 20.89 0.00 -14.72
N PHE A 24 20.16 -1.11 -14.89
CA PHE A 24 19.30 -1.70 -13.90
C PHE A 24 19.25 -3.23 -14.03
N SER A 25 19.38 -3.93 -12.92
CA SER A 25 19.13 -5.38 -12.81
C SER A 25 17.84 -5.64 -12.02
N LEU A 26 16.95 -6.42 -12.59
CA LEU A 26 15.68 -6.76 -11.95
C LEU A 26 15.93 -7.79 -10.85
N SER A 27 15.75 -7.37 -9.59
CA SER A 27 15.76 -8.24 -8.43
C SER A 27 14.34 -8.67 -8.05
N LEU A 28 14.20 -9.71 -7.21
CA LEU A 28 12.90 -10.12 -6.66
C LEU A 28 12.23 -8.95 -5.91
N ALA A 29 13.00 -8.19 -5.12
CA ALA A 29 12.53 -6.99 -4.47
C ALA A 29 12.05 -5.93 -5.49
N GLY A 30 12.75 -5.77 -6.60
CA GLY A 30 12.34 -4.89 -7.70
C GLY A 30 10.99 -5.27 -8.31
N ILE A 31 10.72 -6.57 -8.48
CA ILE A 31 9.41 -7.06 -8.94
C ILE A 31 8.30 -6.65 -7.97
N ALA A 32 8.52 -6.80 -6.66
CA ALA A 32 7.56 -6.36 -5.65
C ALA A 32 7.28 -4.84 -5.75
N GLY A 33 8.32 -4.02 -5.98
CA GLY A 33 8.18 -2.59 -6.23
C GLY A 33 7.35 -2.27 -7.50
N ILE A 34 7.51 -3.05 -8.57
CA ILE A 34 6.70 -2.92 -9.79
C ILE A 34 5.21 -3.17 -9.49
N VAL A 35 4.90 -4.27 -8.80
CA VAL A 35 3.52 -4.63 -8.46
C VAL A 35 2.88 -3.56 -7.60
N LEU A 36 3.60 -3.07 -6.59
CA LEU A 36 3.12 -2.00 -5.72
C LEU A 36 2.85 -0.71 -6.52
N THR A 37 3.77 -0.30 -7.37
CA THR A 37 3.62 0.89 -8.21
C THR A 37 2.40 0.82 -9.12
N ILE A 38 2.13 -0.35 -9.73
CA ILE A 38 0.92 -0.54 -10.56
C ILE A 38 -0.34 -0.37 -9.69
N GLY A 39 -0.33 -0.88 -8.45
CA GLY A 39 -1.41 -0.69 -7.48
C GLY A 39 -1.65 0.79 -7.16
N MET A 40 -0.60 1.55 -6.86
CA MET A 40 -0.67 2.99 -6.57
C MET A 40 -1.18 3.80 -7.77
N ALA A 41 -0.72 3.48 -8.98
CA ALA A 41 -1.21 4.13 -10.19
C ALA A 41 -2.69 3.82 -10.47
N ALA A 42 -3.19 2.65 -10.05
CA ALA A 42 -4.62 2.35 -10.07
C ALA A 42 -5.39 3.26 -9.10
N ASP A 43 -4.87 3.43 -7.89
CA ASP A 43 -5.49 4.23 -6.84
C ASP A 43 -5.58 5.70 -7.24
N SER A 44 -4.52 6.30 -7.77
CA SER A 44 -4.52 7.66 -8.32
C SER A 44 -5.55 7.84 -9.44
N SER A 45 -5.76 6.79 -10.26
CA SER A 45 -6.77 6.80 -11.33
C SER A 45 -8.20 6.72 -10.78
N ILE A 46 -8.44 5.92 -9.75
CA ILE A 46 -9.73 5.79 -9.06
C ILE A 46 -10.08 7.12 -8.39
N LEU A 47 -9.13 7.70 -7.64
CA LEU A 47 -9.31 8.99 -6.99
C LEU A 47 -9.68 10.09 -7.99
N THR A 48 -9.03 10.13 -9.15
CA THR A 48 -9.31 11.11 -10.19
C THR A 48 -10.75 10.99 -10.70
N VAL A 49 -11.24 9.76 -10.92
CA VAL A 49 -12.61 9.53 -11.39
C VAL A 49 -13.63 9.84 -10.29
N GLU A 50 -13.34 9.48 -9.04
CA GLU A 50 -14.27 9.73 -7.93
C GLU A 50 -14.39 11.23 -7.63
N ARG A 51 -13.30 12.00 -7.63
CA ARG A 51 -13.34 13.46 -7.51
C ARG A 51 -14.11 14.11 -8.65
N PHE A 52 -13.96 13.60 -9.86
CA PHE A 52 -14.76 14.06 -11.00
C PHE A 52 -16.26 13.79 -10.80
N ARG A 53 -16.64 12.61 -10.30
CA ARG A 53 -18.03 12.26 -9.98
C ARG A 53 -18.59 13.09 -8.83
N GLU A 54 -17.80 13.35 -7.82
CA GLU A 54 -18.16 14.18 -6.67
C GLU A 54 -18.53 15.61 -7.10
N GLU A 55 -17.72 16.22 -7.96
CA GLU A 55 -18.00 17.55 -8.51
C GLU A 55 -19.30 17.60 -9.33
N ILE A 56 -19.64 16.51 -10.04
CA ILE A 56 -20.92 16.40 -10.75
C ILE A 56 -22.08 16.28 -9.75
N ARG A 57 -21.93 15.49 -8.70
CA ARG A 57 -22.95 15.36 -7.64
C ARG A 57 -23.24 16.69 -6.95
N MET A 58 -22.24 17.55 -6.85
CA MET A 58 -22.37 18.91 -6.31
C MET A 58 -23.04 19.90 -7.27
N GLY A 59 -23.57 19.45 -8.40
CA GLY A 59 -24.28 20.30 -9.37
C GLY A 59 -23.42 20.93 -10.46
N ARG A 60 -22.10 20.70 -10.45
CA ARG A 60 -21.25 21.25 -11.52
C ARG A 60 -21.49 20.57 -12.85
N SER A 61 -21.44 21.33 -13.94
CA SER A 61 -21.49 20.76 -15.28
C SER A 61 -20.35 19.77 -15.51
N VAL A 62 -20.57 18.74 -16.33
CA VAL A 62 -19.56 17.71 -16.66
C VAL A 62 -18.23 18.33 -17.12
N LYS A 63 -18.28 19.45 -17.84
CA LYS A 63 -17.09 20.21 -18.27
C LYS A 63 -16.38 20.87 -17.09
N ALA A 64 -17.10 21.58 -16.22
CA ALA A 64 -16.52 22.24 -15.05
C ALA A 64 -15.96 21.20 -14.06
N ALA A 65 -16.70 20.14 -13.78
CA ALA A 65 -16.29 19.04 -12.95
C ALA A 65 -15.00 18.36 -13.42
N SER A 66 -14.82 18.22 -14.76
CA SER A 66 -13.58 17.65 -15.32
C SER A 66 -12.35 18.54 -15.14
N ILE A 67 -12.53 19.84 -14.94
CA ILE A 67 -11.42 20.76 -14.67
C ILE A 67 -11.11 20.79 -13.18
N THR A 68 -12.11 21.03 -12.34
CA THR A 68 -11.95 21.22 -10.90
C THR A 68 -11.64 19.89 -10.18
N GLY A 69 -12.43 18.85 -10.43
CA GLY A 69 -12.24 17.53 -9.81
C GLY A 69 -10.91 16.89 -10.17
N VAL A 70 -10.53 16.96 -11.45
CA VAL A 70 -9.21 16.47 -11.88
C VAL A 70 -8.07 17.28 -11.26
N LYS A 71 -8.21 18.61 -11.14
CA LYS A 71 -7.21 19.44 -10.48
C LYS A 71 -7.03 19.05 -9.01
N HIS A 72 -8.12 18.90 -8.24
CA HIS A 72 -8.06 18.50 -6.84
C HIS A 72 -7.46 17.09 -6.69
N ALA A 73 -7.85 16.14 -7.53
CA ALA A 73 -7.31 14.80 -7.51
C ALA A 73 -5.80 14.78 -7.76
N ILE A 74 -5.30 15.56 -8.73
CA ILE A 74 -3.87 15.67 -9.03
C ILE A 74 -3.09 16.13 -7.79
N PHE A 75 -3.50 17.21 -7.13
CA PHE A 75 -2.80 17.70 -5.95
C PHE A 75 -2.79 16.67 -4.81
N THR A 76 -3.93 16.02 -4.55
CA THR A 76 -4.04 14.99 -3.51
C THR A 76 -3.16 13.78 -3.82
N SER A 77 -3.12 13.32 -5.07
CA SER A 77 -2.27 12.20 -5.47
C SER A 77 -0.79 12.54 -5.43
N ILE A 78 -0.40 13.73 -5.89
CA ILE A 78 1.02 14.19 -5.81
C ILE A 78 1.47 14.25 -4.35
N ASP A 79 0.62 14.74 -3.43
CA ASP A 79 0.98 14.77 -2.00
C ASP A 79 1.25 13.35 -1.46
N ALA A 80 0.41 12.36 -1.82
CA ALA A 80 0.61 10.96 -1.44
C ALA A 80 1.87 10.37 -2.10
N ASP A 81 2.06 10.62 -3.38
CA ASP A 81 3.21 10.16 -4.17
C ASP A 81 4.53 10.71 -3.61
N LEU A 82 4.55 11.97 -3.15
CA LEU A 82 5.74 12.57 -2.54
C LEU A 82 6.12 11.90 -1.22
N VAL A 83 5.16 11.52 -0.37
CA VAL A 83 5.43 10.76 0.86
C VAL A 83 6.08 9.42 0.53
N THR A 84 5.50 8.69 -0.42
CA THR A 84 6.03 7.39 -0.85
C THR A 84 7.37 7.54 -1.57
N MET A 85 7.60 8.62 -2.32
CA MET A 85 8.89 8.95 -2.94
C MET A 85 9.99 9.11 -1.90
N VAL A 86 9.71 9.78 -0.78
CA VAL A 86 10.67 9.92 0.32
C VAL A 86 11.10 8.54 0.82
N SER A 87 10.16 7.64 1.08
CA SER A 87 10.45 6.26 1.49
C SER A 87 11.28 5.51 0.45
N ALA A 88 10.88 5.60 -0.83
CA ALA A 88 11.58 4.95 -1.93
C ALA A 88 13.04 5.42 -2.06
N LEU A 89 13.29 6.72 -1.94
CA LEU A 89 14.65 7.28 -1.97
C LEU A 89 15.47 6.87 -0.74
N CYS A 90 14.88 6.84 0.45
CA CYS A 90 15.55 6.34 1.66
C CYS A 90 15.98 4.88 1.47
N LEU A 91 15.11 4.03 0.93
CA LEU A 91 15.42 2.63 0.64
C LEU A 91 16.53 2.51 -0.41
N PHE A 92 16.48 3.32 -1.47
CA PHE A 92 17.48 3.28 -2.53
C PHE A 92 18.87 3.70 -2.05
N PHE A 93 18.99 4.76 -1.26
CA PHE A 93 20.27 5.29 -0.83
C PHE A 93 20.83 4.65 0.43
N LEU A 94 19.98 4.35 1.41
CA LEU A 94 20.39 3.97 2.77
C LEU A 94 20.23 2.47 3.06
N ALA A 95 19.31 1.76 2.39
CA ALA A 95 19.05 0.37 2.67
C ALA A 95 20.13 -0.59 2.12
N ALA A 96 20.11 -1.83 2.59
CA ALA A 96 20.96 -2.90 2.10
C ALA A 96 20.74 -3.18 0.61
N ALA A 97 21.76 -3.71 -0.06
CA ALA A 97 21.77 -3.96 -1.50
C ALA A 97 20.56 -4.79 -1.99
N SER A 98 20.10 -5.76 -1.18
CA SER A 98 18.94 -6.61 -1.47
C SER A 98 17.62 -5.82 -1.66
N VAL A 99 17.50 -4.64 -1.04
CA VAL A 99 16.27 -3.80 -1.06
C VAL A 99 16.39 -2.60 -1.98
N LYS A 100 17.60 -2.23 -2.42
CA LYS A 100 17.80 -1.08 -3.31
C LYS A 100 17.01 -1.18 -4.60
N GLY A 101 16.87 -2.39 -5.15
CA GLY A 101 16.06 -2.66 -6.33
C GLY A 101 14.59 -2.29 -6.14
N PHE A 102 14.01 -2.57 -4.96
CA PHE A 102 12.66 -2.14 -4.60
C PHE A 102 12.54 -0.61 -4.58
N GLY A 103 13.44 0.07 -3.85
CA GLY A 103 13.44 1.53 -3.77
C GLY A 103 13.57 2.21 -5.14
N MET A 104 14.43 1.67 -6.01
CA MET A 104 14.62 2.20 -7.36
C MET A 104 13.39 2.03 -8.25
N THR A 105 12.80 0.83 -8.29
CA THR A 105 11.58 0.58 -9.09
C THR A 105 10.43 1.41 -8.60
N LEU A 106 10.25 1.51 -7.28
CA LEU A 106 9.20 2.32 -6.68
C LEU A 106 9.37 3.81 -7.01
N ALA A 107 10.56 4.38 -6.83
CA ALA A 107 10.84 5.79 -7.15
C ALA A 107 10.59 6.11 -8.62
N LEU A 108 11.07 5.25 -9.52
CA LEU A 108 10.86 5.41 -10.96
C LEU A 108 9.38 5.31 -11.31
N GLY A 109 8.66 4.37 -10.68
CA GLY A 109 7.25 4.19 -10.90
C GLY A 109 6.40 5.38 -10.45
N ILE A 110 6.74 6.00 -9.31
CA ILE A 110 6.10 7.23 -8.82
C ILE A 110 6.32 8.39 -9.80
N ILE A 111 7.55 8.56 -10.31
CA ILE A 111 7.84 9.57 -11.32
C ILE A 111 6.98 9.34 -12.57
N CYS A 112 6.86 8.08 -13.01
CA CYS A 112 6.03 7.71 -14.15
C CYS A 112 4.54 7.98 -13.87
N ASP A 113 4.02 7.72 -12.65
CA ASP A 113 2.60 7.97 -12.33
C ASP A 113 2.30 9.47 -12.30
N ILE A 114 3.14 10.28 -11.68
CA ILE A 114 3.01 11.75 -11.68
C ILE A 114 3.04 12.26 -13.14
N ALA A 115 3.98 11.82 -13.95
CA ALA A 115 4.07 12.21 -15.35
C ALA A 115 2.81 11.79 -16.14
N MET A 116 2.37 10.55 -15.97
CA MET A 116 1.13 10.04 -16.59
C MET A 116 -0.11 10.81 -16.14
N MET A 117 -0.18 11.18 -14.88
CA MET A 117 -1.30 11.96 -14.35
C MET A 117 -1.37 13.35 -15.01
N LEU A 118 -0.25 14.04 -15.12
CA LEU A 118 -0.17 15.38 -15.67
C LEU A 118 -0.29 15.40 -17.19
N ILE A 119 0.39 14.52 -17.90
CA ILE A 119 0.53 14.56 -19.36
C ILE A 119 -0.60 13.80 -20.06
N PHE A 120 -1.10 12.71 -19.45
CA PHE A 120 -2.08 11.83 -20.10
C PHE A 120 -3.45 11.82 -19.42
N LYS A 121 -3.53 11.43 -18.14
CA LYS A 121 -4.82 11.22 -17.45
C LYS A 121 -5.65 12.51 -17.37
N ALA A 122 -5.06 13.61 -16.96
CA ALA A 122 -5.77 14.88 -16.81
C ALA A 122 -6.23 15.49 -18.15
N PRO A 123 -5.38 15.62 -19.19
CA PRO A 123 -5.83 16.10 -20.50
C PRO A 123 -6.88 15.18 -21.13
N LEU A 124 -6.71 13.85 -20.99
CA LEU A 124 -7.65 12.88 -21.55
C LEU A 124 -9.07 13.05 -20.96
N ILE A 125 -9.20 13.16 -19.64
CA ILE A 125 -10.51 13.37 -19.01
C ILE A 125 -11.10 14.71 -19.45
N ARG A 126 -10.31 15.79 -19.47
CA ARG A 126 -10.78 17.12 -19.89
C ARG A 126 -11.25 17.14 -21.34
N LEU A 127 -10.60 16.40 -22.23
CA LEU A 127 -11.01 16.30 -23.65
C LEU A 127 -12.25 15.43 -23.83
N LEU A 128 -12.33 14.30 -23.12
CA LEU A 128 -13.43 13.35 -23.26
C LEU A 128 -14.70 13.79 -22.54
N ALA A 129 -14.57 14.52 -21.41
CA ALA A 129 -15.71 14.89 -20.57
C ALA A 129 -16.84 15.60 -21.34
N PRO A 130 -16.61 16.70 -22.09
CA PRO A 130 -17.69 17.39 -22.77
C PRO A 130 -18.20 16.69 -24.03
N LYS A 131 -17.37 15.88 -24.69
CA LYS A 131 -17.70 15.34 -26.04
C LYS A 131 -18.20 13.90 -25.99
N VAL A 132 -17.66 13.08 -25.11
CA VAL A 132 -17.91 11.62 -25.07
C VAL A 132 -18.61 11.24 -23.78
N ILE A 133 -18.05 11.65 -22.62
CA ILE A 133 -18.55 11.24 -21.31
C ILE A 133 -19.96 11.80 -21.07
N ALA A 134 -20.19 13.08 -21.41
CA ALA A 134 -21.48 13.71 -21.26
C ALA A 134 -22.58 13.10 -22.17
N LYS A 135 -22.20 12.53 -23.34
CA LYS A 135 -23.16 11.90 -24.27
C LYS A 135 -23.58 10.49 -23.85
N HIS A 136 -22.71 9.77 -23.12
CA HIS A 136 -22.95 8.39 -22.70
C HIS A 136 -22.71 8.21 -21.18
N PRO A 137 -23.49 8.90 -20.33
CA PRO A 137 -23.25 8.94 -18.88
C PRO A 137 -23.35 7.56 -18.21
N GLY A 138 -24.22 6.68 -18.72
CA GLY A 138 -24.37 5.33 -18.20
C GLY A 138 -23.13 4.46 -18.42
N PHE A 139 -22.52 4.52 -19.61
CA PHE A 139 -21.31 3.77 -19.94
C PHE A 139 -20.10 4.21 -19.06
N TRP A 140 -19.99 5.50 -18.78
CA TRP A 140 -18.90 6.06 -17.98
C TRP A 140 -19.17 6.06 -16.47
N GLY A 141 -20.32 5.53 -16.04
CA GLY A 141 -20.69 5.42 -14.62
C GLY A 141 -20.90 6.76 -13.91
N ILE A 142 -21.28 7.82 -14.66
CA ILE A 142 -21.60 9.14 -14.08
C ILE A 142 -23.11 9.42 -14.06
N LYS A 143 -23.94 8.48 -14.56
CA LYS A 143 -25.40 8.64 -14.61
C LYS A 143 -25.97 8.90 -13.22
N ASP A 144 -25.61 8.06 -12.25
CA ASP A 144 -26.09 8.19 -10.87
C ASP A 144 -25.67 9.52 -10.23
N SER A 145 -24.50 10.06 -10.61
CA SER A 145 -24.02 11.35 -10.13
C SER A 145 -24.82 12.52 -10.72
N ILE A 146 -25.21 12.43 -12.01
CA ILE A 146 -26.06 13.42 -12.66
C ILE A 146 -27.50 13.36 -12.12
N ASP A 147 -28.02 12.16 -11.93
CA ASP A 147 -29.39 11.97 -11.40
C ASP A 147 -29.47 12.46 -9.94
N ALA A 148 -28.44 12.21 -9.14
CA ALA A 148 -28.31 12.76 -7.79
C ALA A 148 -28.29 14.29 -7.81
N SER A 149 -27.50 14.92 -8.69
CA SER A 149 -27.44 16.37 -8.83
C SER A 149 -28.80 16.99 -9.18
N LYS A 150 -29.54 16.39 -10.12
CA LYS A 150 -30.90 16.85 -10.48
C LYS A 150 -31.87 16.70 -9.32
N GLY A 151 -31.83 15.56 -8.63
CA GLY A 151 -32.68 15.33 -7.48
C GLY A 151 -32.40 16.32 -6.34
N TYR A 152 -31.15 16.73 -6.14
CA TYR A 152 -30.81 17.81 -5.21
C TYR A 152 -31.42 19.13 -5.61
N ALA A 153 -31.33 19.53 -6.89
CA ALA A 153 -31.90 20.77 -7.40
C ALA A 153 -33.43 20.81 -7.29
N GLU A 154 -34.10 19.70 -7.65
CA GLU A 154 -35.58 19.59 -7.56
C GLU A 154 -36.07 19.66 -6.11
N LEU A 155 -35.38 19.02 -5.18
CA LEU A 155 -35.77 19.03 -3.76
C LEU A 155 -35.48 20.39 -3.09
N ALA A 156 -34.37 21.04 -3.45
CA ALA A 156 -34.05 22.38 -2.99
C ALA A 156 -35.08 23.39 -3.47
N ALA A 157 -35.50 23.27 -4.74
CA ALA A 157 -36.58 24.11 -5.29
C ALA A 157 -37.93 23.86 -4.60
N ALA A 158 -38.26 22.60 -4.29
CA ALA A 158 -39.51 22.24 -3.62
C ALA A 158 -39.57 22.71 -2.16
N GLU A 159 -38.44 22.86 -1.49
CA GLU A 159 -38.32 23.40 -0.12
C GLU A 159 -38.10 24.91 -0.09
N GLY A 160 -38.12 25.60 -1.26
CA GLY A 160 -38.02 27.05 -1.37
C GLY A 160 -36.62 27.62 -1.07
N VAL A 161 -35.60 26.79 -1.15
CA VAL A 161 -34.21 27.23 -0.97
C VAL A 161 -33.75 27.97 -2.24
N PRO A 162 -33.25 29.20 -2.14
CA PRO A 162 -32.69 29.91 -3.31
C PRO A 162 -31.58 29.10 -3.97
N GLU A 163 -31.56 29.08 -5.33
CA GLU A 163 -30.63 28.29 -6.12
C GLU A 163 -29.16 28.58 -5.76
N ALA A 164 -28.83 29.84 -5.47
CA ALA A 164 -27.51 30.26 -5.00
C ALA A 164 -27.12 29.72 -3.61
N GLU A 165 -28.10 29.56 -2.70
CA GLU A 165 -27.87 28.98 -1.37
C GLU A 165 -27.76 27.46 -1.45
N ALA A 166 -28.52 26.82 -2.33
CA ALA A 166 -28.43 25.39 -2.58
C ALA A 166 -27.08 25.00 -3.21
N GLU A 167 -26.57 25.79 -4.15
CA GLU A 167 -25.22 25.63 -4.71
C GLU A 167 -24.13 25.87 -3.66
N THR A 168 -24.29 26.92 -2.84
CA THR A 168 -23.33 27.26 -1.77
C THR A 168 -23.33 26.19 -0.69
N ALA A 169 -24.51 25.70 -0.26
CA ALA A 169 -24.62 24.62 0.72
C ALA A 169 -24.11 23.28 0.18
N ALA A 170 -24.30 22.98 -1.11
CA ALA A 170 -23.71 21.82 -1.76
C ALA A 170 -22.18 21.93 -1.84
N GLN A 171 -21.63 23.12 -2.08
CA GLN A 171 -20.19 23.39 -2.07
C GLN A 171 -19.60 23.36 -0.65
N MET A 172 -20.28 23.93 0.34
CA MET A 172 -19.87 23.92 1.75
C MET A 172 -19.90 22.50 2.32
N ASN A 173 -20.91 21.68 2.04
CA ASN A 173 -20.95 20.29 2.50
C ASN A 173 -19.84 19.41 1.88
N ALA A 174 -19.33 19.75 0.73
CA ALA A 174 -18.16 19.07 0.17
C ALA A 174 -16.85 19.50 0.86
N ALA A 175 -16.79 20.75 1.36
CA ALA A 175 -15.67 21.25 2.14
C ALA A 175 -15.78 20.87 3.65
N GLU A 176 -17.02 20.79 4.16
CA GLU A 176 -17.32 20.55 5.59
C GLU A 176 -17.49 19.07 5.99
N THR A 177 -17.11 18.12 5.16
CA THR A 177 -16.98 16.73 5.66
C THR A 177 -16.00 16.65 6.84
N HIS A 178 -15.38 17.76 7.21
CA HIS A 178 -14.39 17.85 8.28
C HIS A 178 -14.78 18.64 9.53
N VAL A 179 -15.91 19.34 9.56
CA VAL A 179 -16.29 20.10 10.78
C VAL A 179 -17.81 20.09 10.96
N VAL A 180 -18.32 19.19 11.79
CA VAL A 180 -19.56 19.43 12.52
C VAL A 180 -19.26 19.29 13.99
N ALA A 181 -18.86 20.40 14.61
CA ALA A 181 -19.04 20.60 16.03
C ALA A 181 -20.42 21.21 16.26
N GLU A 182 -21.06 20.72 17.30
CA GLU A 182 -22.31 21.20 17.87
C GLU A 182 -22.32 22.73 17.99
N GLY A 183 -23.32 23.38 17.42
CA GLY A 183 -23.63 24.78 17.60
C GLY A 183 -25.11 25.01 17.32
N GLU A 184 -25.87 25.21 18.40
CA GLU A 184 -27.28 25.58 18.34
C GLU A 184 -27.45 27.00 17.82
N GLY A 185 -28.35 27.18 16.84
CA GLY A 185 -29.17 28.36 16.72
C GLY A 185 -28.61 29.57 15.94
N GLU A 186 -28.44 29.46 14.60
CA GLU A 186 -28.40 30.62 13.70
C GLU A 186 -29.23 30.40 12.42
N PRO A 187 -29.71 31.47 11.75
CA PRO A 187 -30.69 31.40 10.65
C PRO A 187 -30.27 30.62 9.39
N GLY A 188 -29.05 30.14 9.32
CA GLY A 188 -28.57 29.20 8.28
C GLY A 188 -28.93 27.72 8.51
N SER A 189 -29.51 27.39 9.68
CA SER A 189 -29.77 26.01 10.09
C SER A 189 -30.83 25.27 9.26
N VAL A 190 -31.76 25.99 8.64
CA VAL A 190 -32.87 25.42 7.85
C VAL A 190 -32.34 24.87 6.53
N ALA A 191 -31.47 25.61 5.84
CA ALA A 191 -30.88 25.18 4.58
C ALA A 191 -29.94 23.98 4.79
N VAL A 192 -29.14 24.00 5.85
CA VAL A 192 -28.24 22.86 6.23
C VAL A 192 -29.04 21.63 6.61
N THR A 193 -30.16 21.79 7.32
CA THR A 193 -31.05 20.68 7.70
C THR A 193 -31.78 20.11 6.48
N ALA A 194 -32.24 20.95 5.57
CA ALA A 194 -32.85 20.53 4.31
C ALA A 194 -31.88 19.75 3.43
N VAL A 195 -30.67 20.26 3.24
CA VAL A 195 -29.60 19.56 2.48
C VAL A 195 -29.22 18.23 3.12
N ARG A 196 -29.15 18.15 4.45
CA ARG A 196 -28.90 16.90 5.19
C ARG A 196 -30.01 15.88 4.98
N LYS A 197 -31.27 16.31 4.98
CA LYS A 197 -32.45 15.46 4.74
C LYS A 197 -32.50 14.95 3.30
N ILE A 198 -32.14 15.81 2.36
CA ILE A 198 -32.01 15.50 0.93
C ILE A 198 -30.91 14.46 0.71
N ARG A 199 -29.71 14.65 1.30
CA ARG A 199 -28.57 13.74 1.20
C ARG A 199 -28.93 12.32 1.68
N GLY A 200 -29.65 12.18 2.80
CA GLY A 200 -30.06 10.87 3.35
C GLY A 200 -30.98 10.08 2.39
N ARG A 201 -31.67 10.73 1.45
CA ARG A 201 -32.55 10.07 0.48
C ARG A 201 -31.80 9.41 -0.68
N PHE A 202 -30.62 9.91 -1.02
CA PHE A 202 -29.80 9.41 -2.16
C PHE A 202 -28.66 8.49 -1.74
N ILE A 203 -28.33 8.41 -0.45
CA ILE A 203 -27.31 7.49 0.08
C ILE A 203 -28.01 6.21 0.55
N LYS A 204 -27.84 5.13 -0.18
CA LYS A 204 -28.46 3.82 0.13
C LYS A 204 -28.05 3.23 1.49
N HIS A 205 -26.88 3.58 2.01
CA HIS A 205 -26.35 3.10 3.29
C HIS A 205 -25.70 4.27 4.03
N ASP A 206 -26.47 4.95 4.88
CA ASP A 206 -25.96 5.99 5.77
C ASP A 206 -25.49 5.34 7.09
N ILE A 207 -24.23 4.89 7.08
CA ILE A 207 -23.59 4.36 8.29
C ILE A 207 -23.03 5.55 9.08
N ASN A 208 -23.58 5.81 10.27
CA ASN A 208 -23.11 6.88 11.13
C ASN A 208 -21.79 6.47 11.85
N PHE A 209 -20.68 6.49 11.11
CA PHE A 209 -19.36 6.19 11.67
C PHE A 209 -18.98 7.09 12.84
N LEU A 210 -19.32 8.37 12.77
CA LEU A 210 -19.02 9.34 13.81
C LEU A 210 -19.80 9.06 15.12
N GLY A 211 -21.00 8.52 15.01
CA GLY A 211 -21.77 8.07 16.18
C GLY A 211 -21.09 6.95 16.95
N TYR A 212 -20.42 6.06 16.24
CA TYR A 212 -19.69 4.93 16.83
C TYR A 212 -18.21 5.20 17.10
N ARG A 213 -17.76 6.47 17.04
CA ARG A 213 -16.34 6.87 17.21
C ARG A 213 -15.67 6.26 18.44
N LYS A 214 -16.37 6.20 19.58
CA LYS A 214 -15.83 5.61 20.82
C LYS A 214 -15.57 4.11 20.69
N VAL A 215 -16.50 3.40 20.04
CA VAL A 215 -16.35 1.95 19.81
C VAL A 215 -15.18 1.67 18.89
N PHE A 216 -15.08 2.37 17.75
CA PHE A 216 -13.97 2.20 16.83
C PHE A 216 -12.61 2.53 17.47
N LEU A 217 -12.54 3.64 18.24
CA LEU A 217 -11.32 4.00 18.95
C LEU A 217 -10.95 2.94 20.01
N THR A 218 -11.92 2.42 20.75
CA THR A 218 -11.67 1.36 21.74
C THR A 218 -11.16 0.09 21.08
N VAL A 219 -11.78 -0.33 19.96
CA VAL A 219 -11.33 -1.51 19.19
C VAL A 219 -9.92 -1.31 18.67
N ALA A 220 -9.60 -0.14 18.13
CA ALA A 220 -8.26 0.18 17.64
C ALA A 220 -7.20 0.11 18.75
N VAL A 221 -7.47 0.70 19.91
CA VAL A 221 -6.56 0.65 21.07
C VAL A 221 -6.39 -0.77 21.59
N VAL A 222 -7.49 -1.53 21.72
CA VAL A 222 -7.44 -2.93 22.18
C VAL A 222 -6.63 -3.79 21.20
N ALA A 223 -6.84 -3.62 19.89
CA ALA A 223 -6.09 -4.34 18.87
C ALA A 223 -4.59 -3.99 18.93
N MET A 224 -4.24 -2.71 19.09
CA MET A 224 -2.86 -2.26 19.24
C MET A 224 -2.18 -2.89 20.48
N VAL A 225 -2.86 -2.86 21.63
CA VAL A 225 -2.34 -3.45 22.87
C VAL A 225 -2.19 -4.96 22.73
N ALA A 226 -3.14 -5.64 22.11
CA ALA A 226 -3.05 -7.09 21.83
C ALA A 226 -1.86 -7.39 20.89
N CYS A 227 -1.65 -6.60 19.83
CA CYS A 227 -0.51 -6.76 18.93
C CYS A 227 0.84 -6.57 19.66
N LEU A 228 0.95 -5.54 20.49
CA LEU A 228 2.16 -5.33 21.30
C LEU A 228 2.41 -6.48 22.28
N ALA A 229 1.37 -7.00 22.92
CA ALA A 229 1.47 -8.16 23.80
C ALA A 229 1.94 -9.42 23.03
N ILE A 230 1.38 -9.66 21.82
CA ILE A 230 1.80 -10.78 20.97
C ILE A 230 3.28 -10.66 20.60
N VAL A 231 3.73 -9.48 20.17
CA VAL A 231 5.14 -9.24 19.85
C VAL A 231 6.04 -9.47 21.07
N GLY A 232 5.60 -9.02 22.27
CA GLY A 232 6.36 -9.22 23.50
C GLY A 232 6.45 -10.68 23.96
N ILE A 233 5.41 -11.49 23.72
CA ILE A 233 5.34 -12.89 24.16
C ILE A 233 5.99 -13.84 23.15
N ARG A 234 5.70 -13.67 21.85
CA ARG A 234 6.14 -14.58 20.77
C ARG A 234 7.44 -14.12 20.12
N GLY A 235 7.78 -12.84 20.21
CA GLY A 235 8.87 -12.24 19.45
C GLY A 235 8.54 -12.12 17.95
N LEU A 236 9.54 -11.70 17.18
CA LEU A 236 9.52 -11.64 15.72
C LEU A 236 10.43 -12.73 15.16
N ASN A 237 9.97 -13.38 14.10
CA ASN A 237 10.76 -14.37 13.38
C ASN A 237 11.64 -13.65 12.35
N PHE A 238 12.89 -13.38 12.70
CA PHE A 238 13.82 -12.71 11.80
C PHE A 238 14.42 -13.68 10.78
N GLY A 239 14.55 -13.23 9.52
CA GLY A 239 15.20 -13.97 8.46
C GLY A 239 16.72 -14.10 8.62
N ILE A 240 17.30 -15.03 7.88
CA ILE A 240 18.75 -15.25 7.86
C ILE A 240 19.52 -13.99 7.42
N GLU A 241 18.91 -13.11 6.68
CA GLU A 241 19.50 -11.83 6.27
C GLU A 241 19.80 -10.92 7.46
N PHE A 242 19.10 -11.12 8.58
CA PHE A 242 19.31 -10.38 9.82
C PHE A 242 20.12 -11.13 10.85
N VAL A 243 19.85 -12.42 11.02
CA VAL A 243 20.48 -13.22 12.09
C VAL A 243 21.79 -13.85 11.62
N GLY A 244 21.99 -13.96 10.33
CA GLY A 244 22.98 -14.84 9.71
C GLY A 244 22.48 -16.28 9.70
N GLY A 245 23.19 -17.15 9.00
CA GLY A 245 22.85 -18.57 8.89
C GLY A 245 22.70 -19.01 7.43
N THR A 246 22.15 -20.20 7.26
CA THR A 246 21.93 -20.79 5.93
C THR A 246 20.46 -21.08 5.69
N SER A 247 20.01 -20.81 4.48
CA SER A 247 18.74 -21.28 3.95
C SER A 247 18.99 -22.29 2.86
N VAL A 248 18.38 -23.47 2.99
CA VAL A 248 18.39 -24.53 1.98
C VAL A 248 16.98 -24.69 1.44
N ALA A 249 16.81 -24.48 0.15
CA ALA A 249 15.54 -24.72 -0.53
C ALA A 249 15.61 -26.09 -1.21
N PHE A 250 14.79 -27.04 -0.75
CA PHE A 250 14.64 -28.36 -1.35
C PHE A 250 13.40 -28.34 -2.25
N HIS A 251 13.57 -28.79 -3.49
CA HIS A 251 12.53 -28.84 -4.52
C HIS A 251 12.16 -30.28 -4.87
N GLY A 252 10.95 -30.48 -5.42
CA GLY A 252 10.54 -31.81 -5.89
C GLY A 252 10.50 -32.86 -4.79
N THR A 253 10.16 -32.46 -3.56
CA THR A 253 10.20 -33.36 -2.38
C THR A 253 9.11 -34.44 -2.38
N GLY A 254 8.17 -34.42 -3.35
CA GLY A 254 7.17 -35.48 -3.50
C GLY A 254 6.35 -35.73 -2.23
N ASP A 255 6.40 -36.97 -1.77
CA ASP A 255 5.68 -37.44 -0.57
C ASP A 255 6.50 -37.29 0.74
N ILE A 256 7.65 -36.62 0.71
CA ILE A 256 8.47 -36.39 1.91
C ILE A 256 7.68 -35.56 2.91
N THR A 257 7.55 -36.07 4.13
CA THR A 257 6.84 -35.37 5.21
C THR A 257 7.79 -34.41 5.97
N THR A 258 7.20 -33.40 6.62
CA THR A 258 7.95 -32.48 7.48
C THR A 258 8.72 -33.21 8.60
N GLU A 259 8.19 -34.32 9.07
CA GLU A 259 8.82 -35.12 10.11
C GLU A 259 10.08 -35.84 9.60
N GLN A 260 10.02 -36.43 8.42
CA GLN A 260 11.18 -37.04 7.76
C GLN A 260 12.26 -36.02 7.46
N MET A 261 11.87 -34.81 6.98
CA MET A 261 12.82 -33.72 6.78
C MET A 261 13.47 -33.27 8.09
N ARG A 262 12.70 -33.25 9.21
CA ARG A 262 13.20 -32.88 10.52
C ARG A 262 14.19 -33.93 11.07
N GLU A 263 13.88 -35.20 10.89
CA GLU A 263 14.77 -36.31 11.29
C GLU A 263 16.07 -36.24 10.51
N ALA A 264 16.01 -36.10 9.20
CA ALA A 264 17.20 -35.95 8.34
C ALA A 264 18.07 -34.73 8.71
N MET A 265 17.46 -33.62 9.07
CA MET A 265 18.18 -32.43 9.53
C MET A 265 18.83 -32.63 10.89
N ASN A 266 18.15 -33.31 11.82
CA ASN A 266 18.74 -33.69 13.13
C ASN A 266 19.95 -34.59 12.96
N ASP A 267 19.85 -35.57 12.07
CA ASP A 267 20.94 -36.52 11.78
C ASP A 267 22.14 -35.86 11.08
N ALA A 268 21.87 -34.81 10.30
CA ALA A 268 22.88 -33.96 9.69
C ALA A 268 23.52 -32.94 10.67
N GLY A 269 23.12 -32.94 11.95
CA GLY A 269 23.68 -32.05 12.97
C GLY A 269 23.00 -30.70 13.11
N GLU A 270 21.81 -30.52 12.57
CA GLU A 270 21.03 -29.27 12.60
C GLU A 270 19.69 -29.44 13.35
N PRO A 271 19.73 -29.73 14.68
CA PRO A 271 18.51 -30.00 15.45
C PRO A 271 17.57 -28.79 15.57
N ASP A 272 18.11 -27.59 15.50
CA ASP A 272 17.35 -26.32 15.61
C ASP A 272 16.87 -25.79 14.25
N ALA A 273 16.96 -26.62 13.19
CA ALA A 273 16.53 -26.22 11.86
C ALA A 273 15.03 -25.84 11.81
N VAL A 274 14.74 -24.68 11.25
CA VAL A 274 13.37 -24.21 11.02
C VAL A 274 12.93 -24.68 9.64
N ILE A 275 11.98 -25.60 9.62
CA ILE A 275 11.47 -26.22 8.39
C ILE A 275 10.13 -25.60 8.03
N GLN A 276 10.01 -25.11 6.79
CA GLN A 276 8.80 -24.56 6.23
C GLN A 276 8.46 -25.28 4.92
N THR A 277 7.22 -25.68 4.75
CA THR A 277 6.74 -26.21 3.48
C THR A 277 6.61 -25.07 2.47
N THR A 278 7.02 -25.32 1.23
CA THR A 278 6.90 -24.38 0.11
C THR A 278 6.34 -25.11 -1.11
N GLU A 279 5.87 -24.36 -2.08
CA GLU A 279 5.41 -24.87 -3.36
C GLU A 279 6.02 -24.00 -4.46
N THR A 280 6.78 -24.59 -5.34
CA THR A 280 7.46 -23.90 -6.42
C THR A 280 7.05 -24.53 -7.75
N GLY A 281 6.36 -23.77 -8.62
CA GLY A 281 5.92 -24.27 -9.92
C GLY A 281 4.86 -25.37 -9.86
N GLY A 282 4.16 -25.53 -8.72
CA GLY A 282 3.17 -26.60 -8.48
C GLY A 282 3.80 -27.86 -7.89
N GLU A 283 5.09 -27.86 -7.61
CA GLU A 283 5.79 -28.97 -6.93
C GLU A 283 6.01 -28.65 -5.44
N PRO A 284 5.76 -29.61 -4.54
CA PRO A 284 6.03 -29.44 -3.11
C PRO A 284 7.52 -29.37 -2.85
N GLY A 285 7.90 -28.58 -1.84
CA GLY A 285 9.27 -28.39 -1.43
C GLY A 285 9.36 -27.99 0.04
N PHE A 286 10.60 -27.87 0.53
CA PHE A 286 10.88 -27.37 1.86
C PHE A 286 11.90 -26.23 1.80
N LEU A 287 11.65 -25.18 2.57
CA LEU A 287 12.62 -24.16 2.89
C LEU A 287 13.11 -24.41 4.32
N VAL A 288 14.37 -24.82 4.44
CA VAL A 288 15.00 -25.14 5.73
C VAL A 288 16.02 -24.07 6.06
N ARG A 289 15.92 -23.51 7.27
CA ARG A 289 16.87 -22.52 7.77
C ARG A 289 17.63 -23.06 8.97
N THR A 290 18.95 -22.85 8.95
CA THR A 290 19.86 -23.28 10.00
C THR A 290 20.72 -22.11 10.48
N THR A 291 21.33 -22.27 11.63
CA THR A 291 22.27 -21.30 12.21
C THR A 291 23.70 -21.44 11.68
N THR A 292 23.95 -22.46 10.86
CA THR A 292 25.26 -22.70 10.24
C THR A 292 25.61 -21.54 9.28
N THR A 293 26.77 -20.92 9.51
CA THR A 293 27.25 -19.75 8.77
C THR A 293 28.39 -20.09 7.79
N SER A 294 28.87 -21.33 7.80
CA SER A 294 29.87 -21.86 6.85
C SER A 294 29.16 -22.43 5.63
N ALA A 295 29.44 -21.90 4.43
CA ALA A 295 28.83 -22.39 3.20
C ALA A 295 29.27 -23.85 2.89
N GLU A 296 30.48 -24.24 3.29
CA GLU A 296 31.01 -25.58 3.09
C GLU A 296 30.26 -26.61 3.97
N ASP A 297 30.12 -26.31 5.26
CA ASP A 297 29.41 -27.20 6.20
C ASP A 297 27.91 -27.26 5.82
N ALA A 298 27.30 -26.14 5.50
CA ALA A 298 25.90 -26.08 5.10
C ALA A 298 25.63 -26.92 3.82
N THR A 299 26.53 -26.86 2.86
CA THR A 299 26.44 -27.69 1.64
C THR A 299 26.65 -29.18 1.96
N ALA A 300 27.56 -29.50 2.87
CA ALA A 300 27.78 -30.88 3.31
C ALA A 300 26.52 -31.44 4.02
N HIS A 301 25.92 -30.67 4.94
CA HIS A 301 24.68 -31.06 5.63
C HIS A 301 23.50 -31.20 4.61
N ALA A 302 23.37 -30.28 3.67
CA ALA A 302 22.33 -30.36 2.63
C ALA A 302 22.47 -31.59 1.74
N ASN A 303 23.72 -31.97 1.35
CA ASN A 303 23.98 -33.20 0.63
C ASN A 303 23.62 -34.44 1.43
N GLN A 304 24.00 -34.49 2.73
CA GLN A 304 23.66 -35.60 3.62
C GLN A 304 22.13 -35.77 3.75
N VAL A 305 21.41 -34.67 3.92
CA VAL A 305 19.92 -34.68 3.98
C VAL A 305 19.33 -35.15 2.64
N ALA A 306 19.81 -34.63 1.52
CA ALA A 306 19.38 -35.06 0.21
C ALA A 306 19.58 -36.55 -0.02
N GLU A 307 20.76 -37.08 0.31
CA GLU A 307 21.07 -38.51 0.21
C GLU A 307 20.15 -39.38 1.10
N ALA A 308 19.93 -38.93 2.36
CA ALA A 308 19.05 -39.66 3.32
C ALA A 308 17.58 -39.69 2.82
N LEU A 309 17.14 -38.68 2.09
CA LEU A 309 15.78 -38.58 1.58
C LEU A 309 15.65 -39.06 0.14
N GLY A 310 16.73 -39.56 -0.48
CA GLY A 310 16.73 -40.07 -1.86
C GLY A 310 16.66 -38.97 -2.94
N MET A 311 17.07 -37.76 -2.59
CA MET A 311 17.15 -36.61 -3.48
C MET A 311 18.53 -36.50 -4.12
N THR A 312 18.64 -35.66 -5.17
CA THR A 312 19.91 -35.38 -5.85
C THR A 312 20.44 -33.99 -5.51
N ALA A 313 21.70 -33.74 -5.76
CA ALA A 313 22.33 -32.43 -5.51
C ALA A 313 21.72 -31.29 -6.38
N SER A 314 20.97 -31.60 -7.43
CA SER A 314 20.23 -30.62 -8.23
C SER A 314 18.87 -30.22 -7.64
N ASP A 315 18.43 -30.93 -6.60
CA ASP A 315 17.10 -30.75 -6.03
C ASP A 315 17.10 -29.77 -4.85
N PHE A 316 18.25 -29.18 -4.54
CA PHE A 316 18.34 -28.15 -3.51
C PHE A 316 19.28 -27.00 -3.88
N GLU A 317 18.97 -25.82 -3.30
CA GLU A 317 19.78 -24.61 -3.42
C GLU A 317 20.18 -24.12 -2.02
N VAL A 318 21.48 -23.84 -1.83
CA VAL A 318 22.04 -23.38 -0.55
C VAL A 318 22.38 -21.89 -0.64
N THR A 319 21.83 -21.10 0.27
CA THR A 319 22.16 -19.68 0.42
C THR A 319 22.67 -19.45 1.85
N THR A 320 23.94 -19.06 1.99
CA THR A 320 24.56 -18.80 3.29
C THR A 320 24.86 -17.31 3.46
N ILE A 321 24.51 -16.78 4.62
CA ILE A 321 24.73 -15.39 5.01
C ILE A 321 25.57 -15.36 6.29
N GLY A 322 26.77 -14.77 6.18
CA GLY A 322 27.65 -14.61 7.34
C GLY A 322 27.10 -13.58 8.33
N PRO A 323 27.46 -13.71 9.63
CA PRO A 323 26.94 -12.83 10.69
C PRO A 323 27.29 -11.34 10.51
N ASP A 324 28.44 -11.02 9.94
CA ASP A 324 28.85 -9.64 9.66
C ASP A 324 27.96 -8.97 8.61
N TRP A 325 27.53 -9.76 7.63
CA TRP A 325 26.57 -9.29 6.63
C TRP A 325 25.20 -9.00 7.26
N GLY A 326 24.70 -9.91 8.11
CA GLY A 326 23.43 -9.75 8.83
C GLY A 326 23.43 -8.47 9.67
N ALA A 327 24.49 -8.22 10.44
CA ALA A 327 24.63 -7.00 11.24
C ALA A 327 24.62 -5.73 10.36
N SER A 328 25.30 -5.74 9.23
CA SER A 328 25.31 -4.63 8.26
C SER A 328 23.92 -4.38 7.66
N VAL A 329 23.17 -5.45 7.35
CA VAL A 329 21.80 -5.36 6.82
C VAL A 329 20.85 -4.79 7.87
N ILE A 330 20.94 -5.23 9.13
CA ILE A 330 20.15 -4.68 10.24
C ILE A 330 20.42 -3.17 10.37
N GLN A 331 21.68 -2.79 10.48
CA GLN A 331 22.05 -1.38 10.66
C GLN A 331 21.54 -0.50 9.52
N SER A 332 21.77 -0.91 8.29
CA SER A 332 21.34 -0.18 7.09
C SER A 332 19.82 -0.07 7.02
N SER A 333 19.11 -1.16 7.29
CA SER A 333 17.64 -1.19 7.27
C SER A 333 17.04 -0.32 8.36
N LEU A 334 17.61 -0.35 9.57
CA LEU A 334 17.16 0.48 10.69
C LEU A 334 17.39 1.97 10.43
N ILE A 335 18.56 2.33 9.88
CA ILE A 335 18.85 3.71 9.50
C ILE A 335 17.88 4.18 8.42
N ALA A 336 17.66 3.39 7.36
CA ALA A 336 16.72 3.71 6.30
C ALA A 336 15.31 3.92 6.85
N PHE A 337 14.86 3.04 7.76
CA PHE A 337 13.57 3.10 8.42
C PHE A 337 13.40 4.39 9.25
N LEU A 338 14.35 4.66 10.15
CA LEU A 338 14.27 5.84 11.04
C LEU A 338 14.35 7.16 10.25
N VAL A 339 15.24 7.24 9.26
CA VAL A 339 15.38 8.43 8.41
C VAL A 339 14.13 8.64 7.58
N SER A 340 13.55 7.57 7.00
CA SER A 340 12.30 7.65 6.25
C SER A 340 11.15 8.18 7.10
N ILE A 341 10.92 7.59 8.28
CA ILE A 341 9.88 8.05 9.21
C ILE A 341 10.10 9.52 9.59
N LEU A 342 11.33 9.91 9.91
CA LEU A 342 11.64 11.28 10.26
C LEU A 342 11.29 12.25 9.12
N LEU A 343 11.68 11.92 7.88
CA LEU A 343 11.38 12.74 6.72
C LEU A 343 9.87 12.80 6.41
N ILE A 344 9.15 11.70 6.59
CA ILE A 344 7.68 11.67 6.47
C ILE A 344 7.04 12.58 7.52
N ILE A 345 7.48 12.52 8.78
CA ILE A 345 6.99 13.39 9.85
C ILE A 345 7.25 14.87 9.51
N VAL A 346 8.45 15.20 9.04
CA VAL A 346 8.80 16.57 8.61
C VAL A 346 7.91 17.02 7.46
N TYR A 347 7.70 16.17 6.45
CA TYR A 347 6.81 16.47 5.33
C TYR A 347 5.38 16.74 5.80
N ILE A 348 4.83 15.87 6.63
CA ILE A 348 3.47 16.02 7.19
C ILE A 348 3.35 17.31 7.99
N ALA A 349 4.36 17.64 8.82
CA ALA A 349 4.37 18.85 9.64
C ALA A 349 4.38 20.15 8.81
N ILE A 350 5.05 20.14 7.65
CA ILE A 350 5.08 21.30 6.74
C ILE A 350 3.80 21.39 5.91
N ARG A 351 3.26 20.24 5.48
CA ARG A 351 2.17 20.17 4.48
C ARG A 351 0.78 20.28 5.10
N PHE A 352 0.59 19.80 6.32
CA PHE A 352 -0.69 19.73 7.00
C PHE A 352 -0.75 20.64 8.21
N GLU A 353 -1.98 21.03 8.60
CA GLU A 353 -2.19 21.71 9.87
C GLU A 353 -1.72 20.85 11.04
N TYR A 354 -1.13 21.47 12.05
CA TYR A 354 -0.50 20.82 13.20
C TYR A 354 -1.37 19.70 13.83
N LYS A 355 -2.67 19.99 14.07
CA LYS A 355 -3.59 19.02 14.69
C LYS A 355 -3.82 17.80 13.81
N MET A 356 -3.99 18.00 12.50
CA MET A 356 -4.17 16.92 11.52
C MET A 356 -2.86 16.14 11.34
N GLY A 357 -1.73 16.82 11.29
CA GLY A 357 -0.42 16.19 11.18
C GLY A 357 -0.11 15.26 12.35
N VAL A 358 -0.40 15.67 13.58
CA VAL A 358 -0.24 14.82 14.77
C VAL A 358 -1.12 13.58 14.69
N MET A 359 -2.38 13.70 14.28
CA MET A 359 -3.27 12.55 14.14
C MET A 359 -2.83 11.60 13.03
N ALA A 360 -2.32 12.12 11.93
CA ALA A 360 -1.75 11.30 10.85
C ALA A 360 -0.52 10.48 11.34
N ILE A 361 0.35 11.08 12.13
CA ILE A 361 1.50 10.39 12.73
C ILE A 361 1.04 9.30 13.72
N VAL A 362 0.03 9.58 14.54
CA VAL A 362 -0.54 8.58 15.46
C VAL A 362 -1.14 7.41 14.68
N ALA A 363 -1.86 7.69 13.59
CA ALA A 363 -2.40 6.65 12.71
C ALA A 363 -1.28 5.81 12.07
N LEU A 364 -0.22 6.44 11.59
CA LEU A 364 0.95 5.74 11.03
C LEU A 364 1.55 4.74 12.03
N PHE A 365 1.79 5.17 13.27
CA PHE A 365 2.30 4.26 14.30
C PHE A 365 1.32 3.14 14.69
N HIS A 366 0.02 3.46 14.73
CA HIS A 366 -1.01 2.46 14.95
C HIS A 366 -0.95 1.37 13.87
N ASP A 367 -0.91 1.74 12.60
CA ASP A 367 -0.90 0.80 11.49
C ASP A 367 0.39 -0.03 11.46
N LEU A 368 1.55 0.57 11.73
CA LEU A 368 2.81 -0.14 11.88
C LEU A 368 2.74 -1.20 12.99
N ILE A 369 2.22 -0.85 14.16
CA ILE A 369 2.08 -1.78 15.29
C ILE A 369 1.14 -2.94 14.94
N LEU A 370 0.03 -2.66 14.25
CA LEU A 370 -0.90 -3.71 13.82
C LEU A 370 -0.24 -4.68 12.85
N VAL A 371 0.46 -4.17 11.82
CA VAL A 371 1.12 -5.03 10.83
C VAL A 371 2.20 -5.88 11.48
N VAL A 372 3.06 -5.28 12.31
CA VAL A 372 4.12 -6.01 13.03
C VAL A 372 3.52 -7.05 13.99
N GLY A 373 2.42 -6.71 14.68
CA GLY A 373 1.71 -7.65 15.55
C GLY A 373 1.09 -8.83 14.81
N ILE A 374 0.52 -8.59 13.63
CA ILE A 374 0.00 -9.66 12.76
C ILE A 374 1.13 -10.56 12.26
N TYR A 375 2.28 -9.99 11.88
CA TYR A 375 3.47 -10.77 11.51
C TYR A 375 3.93 -11.69 12.64
N ALA A 376 4.01 -11.18 13.88
CA ALA A 376 4.32 -11.98 15.07
C ALA A 376 3.26 -13.07 15.33
N LEU A 377 1.97 -12.76 15.16
CA LEU A 377 0.87 -13.70 15.36
C LEU A 377 0.94 -14.87 14.38
N VAL A 378 1.15 -14.58 13.11
CA VAL A 378 1.21 -15.59 12.03
C VAL A 378 2.56 -16.29 11.98
N GLY A 379 3.59 -15.76 12.67
CA GLY A 379 4.96 -16.30 12.65
C GLY A 379 5.68 -16.11 11.30
N ARG A 380 5.22 -15.15 10.49
CA ARG A 380 5.87 -14.82 9.21
C ARG A 380 7.26 -14.25 9.45
N GLU A 381 8.13 -14.56 8.51
CA GLU A 381 9.51 -14.09 8.53
C GLU A 381 9.60 -12.59 8.24
N VAL A 382 10.32 -11.88 9.11
CA VAL A 382 10.71 -10.49 8.89
C VAL A 382 12.05 -10.48 8.18
N ASN A 383 12.05 -10.05 6.92
CA ASN A 383 13.24 -9.90 6.10
C ASN A 383 13.36 -8.44 5.61
N PRO A 384 14.44 -8.04 4.93
CA PRO A 384 14.62 -6.67 4.43
C PRO A 384 13.46 -6.19 3.53
N ASN A 385 12.83 -7.08 2.76
CA ASN A 385 11.68 -6.74 1.92
C ASN A 385 10.45 -6.41 2.79
N THR A 386 10.29 -7.07 3.93
CA THR A 386 9.23 -6.75 4.91
C THR A 386 9.40 -5.33 5.44
N ILE A 387 10.63 -4.91 5.76
CA ILE A 387 10.90 -3.53 6.21
C ILE A 387 10.60 -2.54 5.09
N ALA A 388 10.97 -2.86 3.84
CA ALA A 388 10.64 -2.03 2.70
C ALA A 388 9.11 -1.86 2.52
N ALA A 389 8.36 -2.95 2.67
CA ALA A 389 6.90 -2.93 2.60
C ALA A 389 6.24 -2.16 3.76
N LEU A 390 6.85 -2.15 4.94
CA LEU A 390 6.38 -1.37 6.09
C LEU A 390 6.58 0.14 5.90
N LEU A 391 7.54 0.56 5.06
CA LEU A 391 7.84 1.96 4.80
C LEU A 391 7.00 2.57 3.67
N THR A 392 6.34 1.75 2.89
CA THR A 392 5.50 2.15 1.74
C THR A 392 4.02 2.01 2.02
#